data_4b6787ac592a43fd1dcc246c17261ef3
#
_entry.id   4b6787ac592a43fd1dcc246c17261ef3
#
_cell.length_a   1.000
_cell.length_b   1.000
_cell.length_c   1.000
_cell.angle_alpha   90.00
_cell.angle_beta   90.00
_cell.angle_gamma   90.00
#
_symmetry.space_group_name_H-M   'P 1'
#
loop_
_entity.id
_entity.type
_entity.pdbx_description
1 polymer ?
#
loop_
_entity_poly.entity_id
_entity_poly.type
_entity_poly.pdbx_seq_one_letter_code
_entity_poly.pdbx_strand_id
1 'polypeptide(L)'
;MQISIKGGSKTQKKYAKDIIRFCGAKLMSKRLAKSLNIKVHFVKGLLDKYNQAGNCMWEDDSYRPKEFLLEIDADLKLRRVLQSVCHEMEHVKQIA
;
A
#
# COMPACT_ATOMS: atom_id res chain seq x y z
N MET A 1 -4.52 -7.21 10.40
CA MET A 1 -3.68 -6.33 9.57
C MET A 1 -3.43 -5.03 10.31
N GLN A 2 -2.18 -4.67 10.48
CA GLN A 2 -1.81 -3.36 11.00
C GLN A 2 -1.50 -2.44 9.82
N ILE A 3 -2.06 -1.24 9.85
CA ILE A 3 -1.89 -0.26 8.80
C ILE A 3 -1.41 1.04 9.41
N SER A 4 -0.26 1.55 8.95
CA SER A 4 0.24 2.86 9.34
C SER A 4 0.49 3.70 8.09
N ILE A 5 0.18 4.98 8.15
CA ILE A 5 0.27 5.87 7.00
C ILE A 5 1.03 7.13 7.38
N LYS A 6 2.04 7.47 6.59
CA LYS A 6 2.86 8.66 6.75
C LYS A 6 2.71 9.55 5.53
N GLY A 7 2.52 10.85 5.75
CA GLY A 7 2.31 11.82 4.69
C GLY A 7 0.91 11.77 4.11
N GLY A 8 0.67 12.59 3.10
CA GLY A 8 -0.63 12.69 2.48
C GLY A 8 -1.65 13.54 3.23
N SER A 9 -2.75 13.87 2.57
CA SER A 9 -3.86 14.59 3.18
C SER A 9 -4.70 13.66 4.07
N LYS A 10 -5.58 14.25 4.88
CA LYS A 10 -6.55 13.46 5.68
C LYS A 10 -7.41 12.57 4.78
N THR A 11 -7.85 13.10 3.64
CA THR A 11 -8.65 12.36 2.67
C THR A 11 -7.87 11.18 2.09
N GLN A 12 -6.63 11.40 1.67
CA GLN A 12 -5.77 10.34 1.15
C GLN A 12 -5.53 9.24 2.19
N LYS A 13 -5.23 9.63 3.42
CA LYS A 13 -5.00 8.67 4.51
C LYS A 13 -6.24 7.82 4.78
N LYS A 14 -7.40 8.45 4.87
CA LYS A 14 -8.66 7.75 5.16
C LYS A 14 -8.98 6.73 4.08
N TYR A 15 -8.99 7.17 2.82
CA TYR A 15 -9.35 6.29 1.71
C TYR A 15 -8.30 5.22 1.44
N ALA A 16 -7.02 5.54 1.60
CA ALA A 16 -5.97 4.53 1.47
C ALA A 16 -6.14 3.42 2.50
N LYS A 17 -6.45 3.77 3.74
CA LYS A 17 -6.68 2.78 4.80
C LYS A 17 -7.88 1.90 4.49
N ASP A 18 -8.99 2.51 4.02
CA ASP A 18 -10.20 1.79 3.66
C ASP A 18 -9.95 0.83 2.49
N ILE A 19 -9.24 1.28 1.46
CA ILE A 19 -8.99 0.45 0.29
C ILE A 19 -8.01 -0.68 0.59
N ILE A 20 -7.04 -0.47 1.47
CA ILE A 20 -6.13 -1.53 1.90
C ILE A 20 -6.90 -2.63 2.62
N ARG A 21 -7.81 -2.28 3.50
CA ARG A 21 -8.67 -3.24 4.20
C ARG A 21 -9.56 -3.99 3.23
N PHE A 22 -10.16 -3.29 2.29
CA PHE A 22 -11.00 -3.89 1.25
C PHE A 22 -10.20 -4.87 0.39
N CYS A 23 -9.03 -4.46 -0.10
CA CYS A 23 -8.17 -5.32 -0.91
C CYS A 23 -7.69 -6.55 -0.11
N GLY A 24 -7.34 -6.35 1.15
CA GLY A 24 -6.95 -7.45 2.02
C GLY A 24 -8.06 -8.50 2.16
N ALA A 25 -9.29 -8.04 2.37
CA ALA A 25 -10.45 -8.93 2.49
C ALA A 25 -10.78 -9.66 1.19
N LYS A 26 -10.56 -9.04 0.03
CA LYS A 26 -10.86 -9.63 -1.29
C LYS A 26 -9.76 -10.52 -1.82
N LEU A 27 -8.51 -10.16 -1.61
CA LEU A 27 -7.37 -10.82 -2.24
C LEU A 27 -6.77 -11.94 -1.40
N MET A 28 -7.02 -11.95 -0.10
CA MET A 28 -6.32 -12.82 0.83
C MET A 28 -7.28 -13.52 1.78
N SER A 29 -6.84 -14.66 2.33
CA SER A 29 -7.55 -15.28 3.44
C SER A 29 -7.52 -14.37 4.66
N LYS A 30 -8.48 -14.54 5.57
CA LYS A 30 -8.50 -13.78 6.82
C LYS A 30 -7.22 -13.99 7.62
N ARG A 31 -6.70 -15.21 7.63
CA ARG A 31 -5.48 -15.57 8.35
C ARG A 31 -4.27 -14.82 7.80
N LEU A 32 -4.11 -14.80 6.48
CA LEU A 32 -2.99 -14.08 5.85
C LEU A 32 -3.13 -12.58 6.08
N ALA A 33 -4.28 -12.00 5.79
CA ALA A 33 -4.51 -10.56 5.96
C ALA A 33 -4.22 -10.11 7.40
N LYS A 34 -4.66 -10.89 8.39
CA LYS A 34 -4.45 -10.59 9.81
C LYS A 34 -2.98 -10.55 10.20
N SER A 35 -2.13 -11.31 9.52
CA SER A 35 -0.71 -11.40 9.83
C SER A 35 0.12 -10.25 9.25
N LEU A 36 -0.44 -9.43 8.36
CA LEU A 36 0.31 -8.41 7.63
C LEU A 36 0.47 -7.10 8.40
N ASN A 37 1.61 -6.44 8.19
CA ASN A 37 1.87 -5.07 8.62
C ASN A 37 2.15 -4.24 7.37
N ILE A 38 1.24 -3.32 7.05
CA ILE A 38 1.33 -2.48 5.86
C ILE A 38 1.63 -1.05 6.28
N LYS A 39 2.76 -0.53 5.82
CA LYS A 39 3.12 0.88 5.96
C LYS A 39 2.92 1.56 4.62
N VAL A 40 2.30 2.72 4.62
CA VAL A 40 2.12 3.54 3.42
C VAL A 40 2.83 4.86 3.62
N HIS A 41 3.71 5.21 2.69
CA HIS A 41 4.34 6.51 2.64
C HIS A 41 3.86 7.25 1.39
N PHE A 42 3.19 8.38 1.60
CA PHE A 42 2.86 9.29 0.52
C PHE A 42 4.06 10.17 0.23
N VAL A 43 4.56 10.12 -0.98
CA VAL A 43 5.78 10.83 -1.42
C VAL A 43 5.42 11.76 -2.58
N LYS A 44 5.78 13.03 -2.48
CA LYS A 44 5.52 13.99 -3.55
C LYS A 44 6.49 13.76 -4.72
N GLY A 45 5.96 13.83 -5.94
CA GLY A 45 6.77 13.79 -7.15
C GLY A 45 7.33 12.41 -7.50
N LEU A 46 6.78 11.34 -6.95
CA LEU A 46 7.27 9.99 -7.21
C LEU A 46 7.18 9.63 -8.70
N LEU A 47 6.03 9.97 -9.33
CA LEU A 47 5.81 9.71 -10.75
C LEU A 47 6.79 10.51 -11.63
N ASP A 48 7.00 11.79 -11.30
CA ASP A 48 7.89 12.66 -12.07
C ASP A 48 9.36 12.23 -11.96
N LYS A 49 9.80 11.82 -10.78
CA LYS A 49 11.21 11.46 -10.54
C LYS A 49 11.56 10.06 -10.99
N TYR A 50 10.67 9.11 -10.76
CA TYR A 50 10.97 7.68 -10.93
C TYR A 50 10.04 6.99 -11.90
N ASN A 51 9.12 7.72 -12.54
CA ASN A 51 8.14 7.18 -13.47
C ASN A 51 7.28 6.07 -12.84
N GLN A 52 6.98 6.22 -11.55
CA GLN A 52 6.19 5.26 -10.76
C GLN A 52 5.10 5.99 -10.00
N ALA A 53 3.85 5.59 -10.18
CA ALA A 53 2.74 6.08 -9.36
C ALA A 53 2.80 5.52 -7.93
N GLY A 54 3.40 4.36 -7.77
CA GLY A 54 3.62 3.71 -6.50
C GLY A 54 4.60 2.56 -6.63
N ASN A 55 5.02 2.01 -5.51
CA ASN A 55 5.83 0.81 -5.46
C ASN A 55 5.56 0.01 -4.19
N CYS A 56 6.02 -1.23 -4.17
CA CYS A 56 5.86 -2.14 -3.05
C CYS A 56 7.22 -2.71 -2.67
N MET A 57 7.59 -2.56 -1.41
CA MET A 57 8.81 -3.14 -0.86
C MET A 57 8.47 -3.96 0.38
N TRP A 58 9.33 -4.92 0.71
CA TRP A 58 9.19 -5.68 1.96
C TRP A 58 10.46 -5.52 2.79
N GLU A 59 10.27 -5.46 4.10
CA GLU A 59 11.32 -5.08 5.04
C GLU A 59 11.95 -6.26 5.76
N ASP A 60 11.28 -7.41 5.78
CA ASP A 60 11.83 -8.60 6.44
C ASP A 60 12.42 -9.58 5.42
N ASP A 61 13.42 -10.34 5.86
CA ASP A 61 14.15 -11.30 5.02
C ASP A 61 13.52 -12.70 5.05
N SER A 62 12.29 -12.82 5.52
CA SER A 62 11.66 -14.12 5.62
C SER A 62 11.27 -14.65 4.22
N TYR A 63 11.12 -15.97 4.12
CA TYR A 63 10.67 -16.62 2.89
C TYR A 63 9.32 -16.09 2.42
N ARG A 64 8.44 -15.76 3.39
CA ARG A 64 7.16 -15.11 3.12
C ARG A 64 7.06 -13.85 3.95
N PRO A 65 7.50 -12.71 3.41
CA PRO A 65 7.46 -11.45 4.16
C PRO A 65 6.08 -11.07 4.63
N LYS A 66 6.01 -10.43 5.80
CA LYS A 66 4.76 -9.91 6.39
C LYS A 66 4.78 -8.41 6.59
N GLU A 67 5.94 -7.77 6.47
CA GLU A 67 6.11 -6.34 6.63
C GLU A 67 6.37 -5.68 5.29
N PHE A 68 5.43 -4.86 4.86
CA PHE A 68 5.46 -4.21 3.55
C PHE A 68 5.44 -2.70 3.69
N LEU A 69 6.19 -2.05 2.82
CA LEU A 69 6.15 -0.60 2.64
C LEU A 69 5.63 -0.29 1.24
N LEU A 70 4.55 0.46 1.17
CA LEU A 70 4.00 0.97 -0.08
C LEU A 70 4.31 2.46 -0.18
N GLU A 71 4.99 2.86 -1.24
CA GLU A 71 5.16 4.28 -1.56
C GLU A 71 4.15 4.66 -2.63
N ILE A 72 3.43 5.75 -2.42
CA ILE A 72 2.38 6.23 -3.32
C ILE A 72 2.63 7.71 -3.60
N ASP A 73 2.52 8.11 -4.86
CA ASP A 73 2.68 9.52 -5.23
C ASP A 73 1.55 10.35 -4.64
N ALA A 74 1.91 11.29 -3.78
CA ALA A 74 0.95 12.14 -3.08
C ALA A 74 0.34 13.23 -3.98
N ASP A 75 0.93 13.50 -5.13
CA ASP A 75 0.49 14.56 -6.04
C ASP A 75 -0.57 14.08 -7.05
N LEU A 76 -0.88 12.78 -7.06
CA LEU A 76 -1.89 12.22 -7.93
C LEU A 76 -3.31 12.57 -7.45
N LYS A 77 -4.25 12.61 -8.37
CA LYS A 77 -5.67 12.72 -8.04
C LYS A 77 -6.09 11.52 -7.20
N LEU A 78 -7.07 11.71 -6.31
CA LEU A 78 -7.52 10.67 -5.37
C LEU A 78 -7.82 9.34 -6.07
N ARG A 79 -8.54 9.38 -7.18
CA ARG A 79 -8.86 8.17 -7.95
C ARG A 79 -7.60 7.39 -8.33
N ARG A 80 -6.57 8.10 -8.80
CA ARG A 80 -5.30 7.49 -9.20
C ARG A 80 -4.53 6.95 -7.98
N VAL A 81 -4.59 7.67 -6.87
CA VAL A 81 -4.03 7.19 -5.59
C VAL A 81 -4.64 5.85 -5.21
N LEU A 82 -5.97 5.74 -5.24
CA LEU A 82 -6.65 4.50 -4.86
C LEU A 82 -6.33 3.35 -5.81
N GLN A 83 -6.26 3.61 -7.12
CA GLN A 83 -5.84 2.62 -8.10
C GLN A 83 -4.42 2.13 -7.82
N SER A 84 -3.51 3.04 -7.48
CA SER A 84 -2.13 2.70 -7.17
C SER A 84 -2.03 1.86 -5.91
N VAL A 85 -2.78 2.21 -4.86
CA VAL A 85 -2.82 1.41 -3.63
C VAL A 85 -3.31 -0.02 -3.91
N CYS A 86 -4.39 -0.16 -4.68
CA CYS A 86 -4.90 -1.49 -5.07
C CYS A 86 -3.85 -2.29 -5.84
N HIS A 87 -3.18 -1.64 -6.78
CA HIS A 87 -2.14 -2.28 -7.58
C HIS A 87 -1.01 -2.82 -6.69
N GLU A 88 -0.55 -2.00 -5.74
CA GLU A 88 0.51 -2.42 -4.83
C GLU A 88 0.04 -3.53 -3.87
N MET A 89 -1.22 -3.52 -3.46
CA MET A 89 -1.78 -4.60 -2.64
C MET A 89 -1.81 -5.95 -3.38
N GLU A 90 -1.97 -5.94 -4.69
CA GLU A 90 -1.84 -7.16 -5.49
C GLU A 90 -0.41 -7.73 -5.41
N HIS A 91 0.60 -6.86 -5.44
CA HIS A 91 1.99 -7.28 -5.24
C HIS A 91 2.21 -7.85 -3.84
N VAL A 92 1.63 -7.23 -2.82
CA VAL A 92 1.67 -7.75 -1.44
C VAL A 92 1.14 -9.19 -1.40
N LYS A 93 -0.01 -9.43 -2.03
CA LYS A 93 -0.59 -10.78 -2.12
C LYS A 93 0.37 -11.77 -2.77
N GLN A 94 1.00 -11.38 -3.86
CA GLN A 94 1.89 -12.27 -4.62
C GLN A 94 3.13 -12.64 -3.81
N ILE A 95 3.63 -11.73 -2.97
CA ILE A 95 4.87 -11.90 -2.22
C ILE A 95 4.62 -12.55 -0.86
N ALA A 96 3.54 -12.18 -0.19
CA ALA A 96 3.22 -12.63 1.18
C ALA A 96 2.84 -14.15 1.29
#